data_4e3895a845c655a57b59d96b398afca0
#
_entry.id   4e3895a845c655a57b59d96b398afca0
#
_cell.length_a   1.000
_cell.length_b   1.000
_cell.length_c   1.000
_cell.angle_alpha   90.00
_cell.angle_beta   90.00
_cell.angle_gamma   90.00
#
_symmetry.space_group_name_H-M   'P 1'
#
loop_
_entity.id
_entity.type
_entity.pdbx_description
1 polymer ?
#
loop_
_entity_poly.entity_id
_entity_poly.type
_entity_poly.pdbx_seq_one_letter_code
_entity_poly.pdbx_strand_id
1 'polypeptide(L)'
;MEAGDDRSIFLSTMPATSRDRTIALGVVMVSAIFFAATLPFSQVPLPPVPAFVASYQSALAINDLITTILLLSQFSLLRSRALLLLASGYLFTAVAAVVHGLTFPNLFAASGLFNAGPQTTAWLYMV
;
A
#
# COMPACT_ATOMS: atom_id res chain seq x y z
N MET A 1 -20.10 10.99 -42.66
CA MET A 1 -19.29 9.86 -42.19
C MET A 1 -18.61 10.33 -40.91
N GLU A 2 -19.40 10.31 -39.81
CA GLU A 2 -18.95 10.76 -38.48
C GLU A 2 -18.01 9.70 -37.96
N ALA A 3 -16.73 10.08 -37.79
CA ALA A 3 -15.79 9.31 -37.02
C ALA A 3 -16.26 9.35 -35.56
N GLY A 4 -16.85 8.25 -35.10
CA GLY A 4 -17.23 8.08 -33.72
C GLY A 4 -16.02 8.35 -32.82
N ASP A 5 -16.18 9.34 -31.95
CA ASP A 5 -15.26 9.66 -30.87
C ASP A 5 -15.30 8.51 -29.87
N ASP A 6 -14.55 7.45 -30.18
CA ASP A 6 -14.35 6.29 -29.31
C ASP A 6 -13.38 6.68 -28.19
N ARG A 7 -13.78 7.69 -27.39
CA ARG A 7 -13.16 7.96 -26.10
C ARG A 7 -13.48 6.76 -25.23
N SER A 8 -12.52 5.85 -25.14
CA SER A 8 -12.53 4.80 -24.15
C SER A 8 -12.77 5.46 -22.78
N ILE A 9 -14.03 5.39 -22.31
CA ILE A 9 -14.46 5.97 -21.04
C ILE A 9 -13.88 5.06 -19.97
N PHE A 10 -12.72 5.46 -19.44
CA PHE A 10 -12.15 4.77 -18.29
C PHE A 10 -12.99 5.07 -17.05
N LEU A 11 -13.32 4.06 -16.30
CA LEU A 11 -14.06 4.18 -15.03
C LEU A 11 -13.43 5.22 -14.08
N SER A 12 -12.10 5.39 -14.14
CA SER A 12 -11.35 6.37 -13.35
C SER A 12 -11.57 7.83 -13.77
N THR A 13 -12.13 8.10 -14.96
CA THR A 13 -12.41 9.46 -15.43
C THR A 13 -13.88 9.84 -15.33
N MET A 14 -14.75 8.93 -14.90
CA MET A 14 -16.16 9.20 -14.69
C MET A 14 -16.37 10.06 -13.42
N PRO A 15 -17.25 11.06 -13.46
CA PRO A 15 -17.59 11.80 -12.25
C PRO A 15 -18.28 10.89 -11.24
N ALA A 16 -17.87 11.01 -9.96
CA ALA A 16 -18.42 10.18 -8.89
C ALA A 16 -19.94 10.41 -8.74
N THR A 17 -20.69 9.34 -8.73
CA THR A 17 -22.13 9.38 -8.50
C THR A 17 -22.46 9.59 -7.01
N SER A 18 -23.72 9.95 -6.70
CA SER A 18 -24.17 10.05 -5.31
C SER A 18 -24.00 8.73 -4.55
N ARG A 19 -24.16 7.59 -5.23
CA ARG A 19 -23.97 6.26 -4.66
C ARG A 19 -22.49 6.04 -4.28
N ASP A 20 -21.57 6.43 -5.13
CA ASP A 20 -20.13 6.28 -4.88
C ASP A 20 -19.70 7.11 -3.67
N ARG A 21 -20.24 8.32 -3.55
CA ARG A 21 -20.01 9.18 -2.38
C ARG A 21 -20.57 8.57 -1.09
N THR A 22 -21.75 7.96 -1.15
CA THR A 22 -22.35 7.32 0.03
C THR A 22 -21.52 6.10 0.46
N ILE A 23 -21.06 5.29 -0.49
CA ILE A 23 -20.17 4.14 -0.22
C ILE A 23 -18.86 4.64 0.40
N ALA A 24 -18.22 5.64 -0.20
CA ALA A 24 -16.97 6.20 0.30
C ALA A 24 -17.13 6.76 1.73
N LEU A 25 -18.21 7.52 1.99
CA LEU A 25 -18.55 8.02 3.32
C LEU A 25 -18.76 6.86 4.31
N GLY A 26 -19.46 5.82 3.90
CA GLY A 26 -19.67 4.61 4.71
C GLY A 26 -18.34 3.96 5.11
N VAL A 27 -17.43 3.78 4.16
CA VAL A 27 -16.09 3.22 4.42
C VAL A 27 -15.31 4.11 5.39
N VAL A 28 -15.31 5.42 5.17
CA VAL A 28 -14.62 6.38 6.06
C VAL A 28 -15.19 6.32 7.48
N MET A 29 -16.51 6.31 7.61
CA MET A 29 -17.18 6.25 8.92
C MET A 29 -16.88 4.95 9.66
N VAL A 30 -16.96 3.80 8.99
CA VAL A 30 -16.62 2.50 9.57
C VAL A 30 -15.15 2.47 10.02
N SER A 31 -14.24 2.97 9.19
CA SER A 31 -12.82 3.05 9.51
C SER A 31 -12.56 3.98 10.71
N ALA A 32 -13.23 5.12 10.75
CA ALA A 32 -13.10 6.08 11.86
C ALA A 32 -13.64 5.49 13.19
N ILE A 33 -14.77 4.80 13.14
CA ILE A 33 -15.35 4.13 14.33
C ILE A 33 -14.41 3.02 14.81
N PHE A 34 -13.89 2.19 13.90
CA PHE A 34 -12.94 1.14 14.24
C PHE A 34 -11.66 1.72 14.86
N PHE A 35 -11.12 2.78 14.26
CA PHE A 35 -9.95 3.48 14.79
C PHE A 35 -10.21 4.04 16.20
N ALA A 36 -11.33 4.75 16.39
CA ALA A 36 -11.70 5.30 17.69
C ALA A 36 -11.90 4.22 18.77
N ALA A 37 -12.48 3.09 18.38
CA ALA A 37 -12.67 1.95 19.28
C ALA A 37 -11.36 1.27 19.69
N THR A 38 -10.34 1.29 18.84
CA THR A 38 -9.03 0.69 19.09
C THR A 38 -8.08 1.61 19.87
N LEU A 39 -8.29 2.94 19.84
CA LEU A 39 -7.46 3.93 20.52
C LEU A 39 -7.20 3.63 22.01
N PRO A 40 -8.21 3.29 22.85
CA PRO A 40 -7.97 3.01 24.27
C PRO A 40 -7.09 1.78 24.50
N PHE A 41 -7.01 0.86 23.54
CA PHE A 41 -6.20 -0.36 23.60
C PHE A 41 -4.79 -0.20 23.03
N SER A 42 -4.47 0.96 22.47
CA SER A 42 -3.18 1.22 21.79
C SER A 42 -1.96 1.10 22.72
N GLN A 43 -2.16 1.24 24.04
CA GLN A 43 -1.10 1.14 25.04
C GLN A 43 -1.03 -0.24 25.73
N VAL A 44 -1.90 -1.16 25.37
CA VAL A 44 -1.87 -2.51 25.92
C VAL A 44 -0.77 -3.32 25.24
N PRO A 45 0.28 -3.76 25.96
CA PRO A 45 1.34 -4.56 25.35
C PRO A 45 0.79 -5.92 24.95
N LEU A 46 0.72 -6.16 23.66
CA LEU A 46 0.35 -7.47 23.11
C LEU A 46 1.58 -8.39 23.09
N PRO A 47 1.38 -9.71 23.27
CA PRO A 47 2.49 -10.66 23.13
C PRO A 47 3.09 -10.55 21.72
N PRO A 48 4.42 -10.66 21.56
CA PRO A 48 5.06 -10.57 20.25
C PRO A 48 4.66 -11.77 19.40
N VAL A 49 4.10 -11.48 18.22
CA VAL A 49 3.75 -12.49 17.20
C VAL A 49 4.65 -12.29 15.99
N PRO A 50 5.81 -12.96 15.88
CA PRO A 50 6.75 -12.77 14.78
C PRO A 50 6.11 -13.02 13.40
N ALA A 51 5.23 -14.01 13.31
CA ALA A 51 4.50 -14.31 12.09
C ALA A 51 3.61 -13.15 11.59
N PHE A 52 3.18 -12.25 12.48
CA PHE A 52 2.37 -11.09 12.09
C PHE A 52 3.16 -10.13 11.21
N VAL A 53 4.39 -9.82 11.57
CA VAL A 53 5.26 -8.91 10.81
C VAL A 53 5.55 -9.50 9.43
N ALA A 54 5.89 -10.80 9.35
CA ALA A 54 6.12 -11.48 8.07
C ALA A 54 4.91 -11.43 7.16
N SER A 55 3.73 -11.76 7.69
CA SER A 55 2.48 -11.78 6.93
C SER A 55 2.09 -10.37 6.46
N TYR A 56 2.19 -9.39 7.34
CA TYR A 56 1.87 -8.00 7.03
C TYR A 56 2.78 -7.43 5.94
N GLN A 57 4.10 -7.60 6.07
CA GLN A 57 5.06 -7.11 5.08
C GLN A 57 4.91 -7.81 3.73
N SER A 58 4.64 -9.11 3.73
CA SER A 58 4.38 -9.85 2.50
C SER A 58 3.11 -9.37 1.81
N ALA A 59 2.03 -9.17 2.56
CA ALA A 59 0.77 -8.66 2.01
C ALA A 59 0.95 -7.25 1.43
N LEU A 60 1.69 -6.38 2.11
CA LEU A 60 1.98 -5.02 1.67
C LEU A 60 2.79 -5.04 0.36
N ALA A 61 3.88 -5.79 0.32
CA ALA A 61 4.73 -5.90 -0.87
C ALA A 61 3.96 -6.44 -2.09
N ILE A 62 3.13 -7.47 -1.89
CA ILE A 62 2.31 -8.05 -2.97
C ILE A 62 1.27 -7.05 -3.45
N ASN A 63 0.57 -6.38 -2.54
CA ASN A 63 -0.44 -5.37 -2.89
C ASN A 63 0.15 -4.21 -3.69
N ASP A 64 1.30 -3.69 -3.24
CA ASP A 64 1.99 -2.59 -3.91
C ASP A 64 2.54 -3.01 -5.27
N LEU A 65 3.02 -4.26 -5.41
CA LEU A 65 3.48 -4.79 -6.69
C LEU A 65 2.32 -4.93 -7.68
N ILE A 66 1.17 -5.45 -7.25
CA ILE A 66 -0.04 -5.55 -8.08
C ILE A 66 -0.47 -4.15 -8.53
N THR A 67 -0.51 -3.19 -7.60
CA THR A 67 -0.87 -1.80 -7.90
C THR A 67 0.11 -1.18 -8.91
N THR A 68 1.41 -1.42 -8.76
CA THR A 68 2.43 -1.00 -9.71
C THR A 68 2.16 -1.53 -11.11
N ILE A 69 1.89 -2.83 -11.25
CA ILE A 69 1.61 -3.47 -12.54
C ILE A 69 0.36 -2.86 -13.20
N LEU A 70 -0.71 -2.65 -12.42
CA LEU A 70 -1.95 -2.04 -12.91
C LEU A 70 -1.72 -0.60 -13.38
N LEU A 71 -0.97 0.21 -12.61
CA LEU A 71 -0.64 1.58 -12.97
C LEU A 71 0.26 1.66 -14.21
N LEU A 72 1.25 0.77 -14.35
CA LEU A 72 2.09 0.68 -15.54
C LEU A 72 1.29 0.25 -16.77
N SER A 73 0.33 -0.65 -16.61
CA SER A 73 -0.59 -1.04 -17.67
C SER A 73 -1.43 0.15 -18.14
N GLN A 74 -1.97 0.94 -17.21
CA GLN A 74 -2.69 2.17 -17.54
C GLN A 74 -1.76 3.23 -18.16
N PHE A 75 -0.53 3.34 -17.67
CA PHE A 75 0.46 4.23 -18.26
C PHE A 75 0.78 3.87 -19.72
N SER A 76 0.84 2.60 -20.07
CA SER A 76 1.11 2.17 -21.46
C SER A 76 0.04 2.68 -22.44
N LEU A 77 -1.20 2.83 -21.97
CA LEU A 77 -2.35 3.32 -22.76
C LEU A 77 -2.45 4.85 -22.74
N LEU A 78 -2.38 5.45 -21.54
CA LEU A 78 -2.67 6.87 -21.33
C LEU A 78 -1.44 7.78 -21.43
N ARG A 79 -0.22 7.23 -21.34
CA ARG A 79 1.07 7.96 -21.38
C ARG A 79 1.14 9.14 -20.37
N SER A 80 0.39 9.08 -19.27
CA SER A 80 0.36 10.12 -18.24
C SER A 80 1.57 10.03 -17.31
N ARG A 81 2.33 11.12 -17.18
CA ARG A 81 3.47 11.20 -16.26
C ARG A 81 3.06 10.96 -14.80
N ALA A 82 1.86 11.37 -14.42
CA ALA A 82 1.32 11.14 -13.09
C ALA A 82 1.19 9.65 -12.76
N LEU A 83 0.72 8.84 -13.72
CA LEU A 83 0.63 7.38 -13.55
C LEU A 83 2.01 6.75 -13.40
N LEU A 84 3.00 7.21 -14.16
CA LEU A 84 4.37 6.72 -14.06
C LEU A 84 4.98 7.05 -12.70
N LEU A 85 4.80 8.29 -12.23
CA LEU A 85 5.28 8.71 -10.91
C LEU A 85 4.63 7.90 -9.80
N LEU A 86 3.31 7.69 -9.87
CA LEU A 86 2.58 6.90 -8.89
C LEU A 86 3.02 5.44 -8.89
N ALA A 87 3.19 4.84 -10.07
CA ALA A 87 3.69 3.47 -10.21
C ALA A 87 5.11 3.32 -9.63
N SER A 88 6.00 4.30 -9.85
CA SER A 88 7.35 4.27 -9.27
C SER A 88 7.32 4.38 -7.74
N GLY A 89 6.40 5.16 -7.17
CA GLY A 89 6.18 5.24 -5.73
C GLY A 89 5.77 3.89 -5.14
N TYR A 90 4.76 3.23 -5.72
CA TYR A 90 4.33 1.91 -5.26
C TYR A 90 5.41 0.83 -5.45
N LEU A 91 6.18 0.88 -6.54
CA LEU A 91 7.31 -0.03 -6.72
C LEU A 91 8.37 0.18 -5.63
N PHE A 92 8.67 1.44 -5.30
CA PHE A 92 9.60 1.77 -4.23
C PHE A 92 9.12 1.23 -2.87
N THR A 93 7.84 1.43 -2.52
CA THR A 93 7.27 0.93 -1.25
C THR A 93 7.25 -0.59 -1.21
N ALA A 94 6.96 -1.28 -2.32
CA ALA A 94 7.04 -2.74 -2.40
C ALA A 94 8.45 -3.25 -2.10
N VAL A 95 9.47 -2.65 -2.71
CA VAL A 95 10.88 -3.01 -2.46
C VAL A 95 11.28 -2.69 -1.02
N ALA A 96 10.90 -1.53 -0.50
CA ALA A 96 11.17 -1.12 0.87
C ALA A 96 10.52 -2.08 1.88
N ALA A 97 9.28 -2.54 1.62
CA ALA A 97 8.60 -3.52 2.47
C ALA A 97 9.35 -4.86 2.51
N VAL A 98 9.85 -5.35 1.36
CA VAL A 98 10.67 -6.57 1.30
C VAL A 98 11.97 -6.39 2.10
N VAL A 99 12.70 -5.30 1.87
CA VAL A 99 13.96 -5.01 2.57
C VAL A 99 13.71 -4.89 4.07
N HIS A 100 12.64 -4.19 4.47
CA HIS A 100 12.25 -4.06 5.87
C HIS A 100 11.96 -5.42 6.51
N GLY A 101 11.17 -6.28 5.84
CA GLY A 101 10.89 -7.63 6.32
C GLY A 101 12.15 -8.47 6.48
N LEU A 102 13.08 -8.40 5.52
CA LEU A 102 14.35 -9.15 5.58
C LEU A 102 15.28 -8.66 6.70
N THR A 103 15.30 -7.36 6.96
CA THR A 103 16.16 -6.77 7.99
C THR A 103 15.55 -6.77 9.39
N PHE A 104 14.25 -7.13 9.51
CA PHE A 104 13.57 -7.12 10.80
C PHE A 104 14.16 -8.15 11.77
N PRO A 105 14.54 -7.74 13.01
CA PRO A 105 15.12 -8.64 13.99
C PRO A 105 14.15 -9.77 14.38
N ASN A 106 14.69 -10.97 14.58
CA ASN A 106 13.95 -12.19 14.97
C ASN A 106 12.93 -12.71 13.94
N LEU A 107 12.91 -12.18 12.71
CA LEU A 107 12.06 -12.72 11.67
C LEU A 107 12.73 -13.90 10.95
N PHE A 108 13.96 -13.71 10.47
CA PHE A 108 14.76 -14.73 9.79
C PHE A 108 16.08 -15.05 10.52
N ALA A 109 16.60 -14.08 11.27
CA ALA A 109 17.79 -14.21 12.11
C ALA A 109 17.65 -13.32 13.35
N ALA A 110 18.35 -13.60 14.42
CA ALA A 110 18.28 -12.86 15.68
C ALA A 110 18.59 -11.35 15.51
N SER A 111 19.50 -11.01 14.60
CA SER A 111 19.89 -9.63 14.28
C SER A 111 19.29 -9.11 12.97
N GLY A 112 18.36 -9.84 12.35
CA GLY A 112 17.92 -9.63 10.97
C GLY A 112 18.93 -10.17 9.95
N LEU A 113 18.50 -10.34 8.68
CA LEU A 113 19.44 -10.64 7.61
C LEU A 113 20.43 -9.47 7.45
N PHE A 114 21.67 -9.77 7.09
CA PHE A 114 22.77 -8.81 6.94
C PHE A 114 23.28 -8.17 8.24
N ASN A 115 22.93 -8.71 9.40
CA ASN A 115 23.34 -8.16 10.70
C ASN A 115 22.91 -6.69 10.88
N ALA A 116 21.74 -6.35 10.34
CA ALA A 116 21.29 -4.98 10.15
C ALA A 116 20.96 -4.24 11.46
N GLY A 117 20.70 -4.97 12.55
CA GLY A 117 20.38 -4.39 13.86
C GLY A 117 19.07 -3.56 13.90
N PRO A 118 18.60 -3.18 15.08
CA PRO A 118 17.32 -2.48 15.24
C PRO A 118 17.32 -1.05 14.67
N GLN A 119 18.49 -0.45 14.49
CA GLN A 119 18.60 0.91 13.92
C GLN A 119 18.26 0.95 12.42
N THR A 120 18.60 -0.08 11.66
CA THR A 120 18.27 -0.16 10.23
C THR A 120 16.77 -0.16 10.00
N THR A 121 16.02 -0.87 10.84
CA THR A 121 14.57 -0.88 10.81
C THR A 121 13.98 0.51 11.04
N ALA A 122 14.52 1.27 12.00
CA ALA A 122 14.08 2.64 12.27
C ALA A 122 14.39 3.60 11.10
N TRP A 123 15.54 3.47 10.46
CA TRP A 123 15.90 4.26 9.27
C TRP A 123 14.98 3.99 8.08
N LEU A 124 14.60 2.74 7.86
CA LEU A 124 13.67 2.37 6.77
C LEU A 124 12.25 2.93 6.96
N TYR A 125 11.86 3.27 8.20
CA TYR A 125 10.59 3.96 8.45
C TYR A 125 10.64 5.47 8.17
N MET A 126 11.82 6.05 8.04
CA MET A 126 12.00 7.49 7.83
C MET A 126 12.13 7.88 6.33
N VAL A 127 12.20 6.90 5.44
CA VAL A 127 12.32 7.09 3.99
C VAL A 127 11.00 6.90 3.30
#